data_45fc00cb4ba26907771e24feeadc37e4
#
_entry.id   45fc00cb4ba26907771e24feeadc37e4
#
_cell.length_a   1.000
_cell.length_b   1.000
_cell.length_c   1.000
_cell.angle_alpha   90.00
_cell.angle_beta   90.00
_cell.angle_gamma   90.00
#
_symmetry.space_group_name_H-M   'P 1'
#
loop_
_entity.id
_entity.type
_entity.pdbx_description
1 polymer ?
#
loop_
_entity_poly.entity_id
_entity_poly.type
_entity_poly.pdbx_seq_one_letter_code
_entity_poly.pdbx_strand_id
1 'polypeptide(L)'
;MKLIESLRVKEKAYIEKLENGLTVIIIPKNTTNKKYIIWGTNFGSIDNHFIMPNTNEEVYIPDGVAHFLEHKMFEQSNGTNSLDTLMALGIDANAYTTNDHTAYLFECTDKFYEGLDELMDYVQNPYFTDENVEKEKGIIGQEIRMYDDDPGWQLYMQILDCLYKKNEIKIDIAGTVESISKITPDVLQKCYDTFYHPSNMVMVICGDFVPEEILEEVKKRLKPKQNQGEIKRIYEAEENGINKKYNEKVK
;
A
#
# COMPACT_ATOMS: atom_id res chain seq x y z
N MET A 1 -17.96 -6.65 -17.34
CA MET A 1 -17.67 -7.13 -15.95
C MET A 1 -18.06 -8.59 -15.78
N LYS A 2 -17.26 -9.36 -15.02
CA LYS A 2 -17.57 -10.73 -14.62
C LYS A 2 -18.34 -10.70 -13.29
N LEU A 3 -19.51 -11.33 -13.25
CA LEU A 3 -20.27 -11.48 -11.97
C LEU A 3 -19.80 -12.74 -11.23
N ILE A 4 -19.52 -12.59 -9.95
CA ILE A 4 -19.38 -13.67 -8.98
C ILE A 4 -20.52 -13.53 -7.97
N GLU A 5 -21.27 -14.58 -7.75
CA GLU A 5 -22.38 -14.61 -6.80
C GLU A 5 -22.22 -15.77 -5.82
N SER A 6 -22.37 -15.47 -4.53
CA SER A 6 -22.42 -16.46 -3.47
C SER A 6 -23.84 -16.60 -2.94
N LEU A 7 -24.53 -17.70 -3.28
CA LEU A 7 -25.88 -17.98 -2.78
C LEU A 7 -25.91 -18.19 -1.27
N ARG A 8 -24.82 -18.67 -0.67
CA ARG A 8 -24.73 -18.93 0.78
C ARG A 8 -24.77 -17.66 1.61
N VAL A 9 -23.99 -16.62 1.20
CA VAL A 9 -23.90 -15.34 1.90
C VAL A 9 -24.76 -14.26 1.24
N LYS A 10 -25.41 -14.57 0.12
CA LYS A 10 -26.26 -13.66 -0.68
C LYS A 10 -25.52 -12.40 -1.13
N GLU A 11 -24.26 -12.58 -1.52
CA GLU A 11 -23.39 -11.50 -1.96
C GLU A 11 -23.09 -11.60 -3.45
N LYS A 12 -22.91 -10.43 -4.07
CA LYS A 12 -22.51 -10.28 -5.47
C LYS A 12 -21.27 -9.42 -5.56
N ALA A 13 -20.33 -9.81 -6.41
CA ALA A 13 -19.17 -9.01 -6.77
C ALA A 13 -19.05 -8.93 -8.30
N TYR A 14 -18.84 -7.73 -8.81
CA TYR A 14 -18.60 -7.46 -10.21
C TYR A 14 -17.12 -7.17 -10.40
N ILE A 15 -16.45 -7.95 -11.22
CA ILE A 15 -15.00 -7.85 -11.42
C ILE A 15 -14.73 -7.44 -12.86
N GLU A 16 -13.93 -6.40 -13.04
CA GLU A 16 -13.42 -5.95 -14.32
C GLU A 16 -11.92 -5.79 -14.28
N LYS A 17 -11.23 -6.34 -15.27
CA LYS A 17 -9.82 -6.05 -15.50
C LYS A 17 -9.71 -5.08 -16.68
N LEU A 18 -9.23 -3.87 -16.40
CA LEU A 18 -9.09 -2.82 -17.39
C LEU A 18 -7.89 -3.07 -18.33
N GLU A 19 -7.86 -2.38 -19.47
CA GLU A 19 -6.78 -2.51 -20.46
C GLU A 19 -5.39 -2.18 -19.90
N ASN A 20 -5.31 -1.21 -18.97
CA ASN A 20 -4.06 -0.86 -18.26
C ASN A 20 -3.64 -1.89 -17.19
N GLY A 21 -4.44 -2.94 -16.98
CA GLY A 21 -4.18 -4.03 -16.06
C GLY A 21 -4.83 -3.89 -14.69
N LEU A 22 -5.39 -2.72 -14.32
CA LEU A 22 -6.08 -2.53 -13.04
C LEU A 22 -7.26 -3.49 -12.92
N THR A 23 -7.34 -4.20 -11.80
CA THR A 23 -8.52 -4.99 -11.44
C THR A 23 -9.43 -4.16 -10.53
N VAL A 24 -10.67 -3.93 -10.97
CA VAL A 24 -11.70 -3.25 -10.18
C VAL A 24 -12.74 -4.27 -9.74
N ILE A 25 -13.04 -4.31 -8.44
CA ILE A 25 -14.02 -5.18 -7.81
C ILE A 25 -15.10 -4.29 -7.19
N ILE A 26 -16.35 -4.47 -7.59
CA ILE A 26 -17.48 -3.69 -7.09
C ILE A 26 -18.44 -4.62 -6.37
N ILE A 27 -18.77 -4.33 -5.12
CA ILE A 27 -19.64 -5.09 -4.25
C ILE A 27 -20.84 -4.22 -3.87
N PRO A 28 -21.98 -4.31 -4.61
CA PRO A 28 -23.16 -3.52 -4.32
C PRO A 28 -23.78 -3.89 -2.98
N LYS A 29 -24.08 -2.88 -2.15
CA LYS A 29 -24.68 -3.02 -0.82
C LYS A 29 -25.77 -1.96 -0.63
N ASN A 30 -27.01 -2.32 -0.89
CA ASN A 30 -28.17 -1.44 -0.73
C ASN A 30 -28.80 -1.46 0.68
N THR A 31 -28.19 -2.18 1.62
CA THR A 31 -28.68 -2.33 3.01
C THR A 31 -28.00 -1.36 3.97
N THR A 32 -27.07 -0.54 3.49
CA THR A 32 -26.32 0.44 4.30
C THR A 32 -26.06 1.71 3.50
N ASN A 33 -25.99 2.84 4.19
CA ASN A 33 -25.56 4.12 3.61
C ASN A 33 -24.02 4.26 3.59
N LYS A 34 -23.30 3.37 4.27
CA LYS A 34 -21.84 3.41 4.25
C LYS A 34 -21.31 2.99 2.89
N LYS A 35 -20.32 3.73 2.43
CA LYS A 35 -19.54 3.46 1.23
C LYS A 35 -18.09 3.31 1.61
N TYR A 36 -17.44 2.34 1.02
CA TYR A 36 -16.05 2.00 1.30
C TYR A 36 -15.29 1.80 0.00
N ILE A 37 -14.07 2.29 -0.04
CA ILE A 37 -13.13 2.04 -1.12
C ILE A 37 -11.76 1.72 -0.55
N ILE A 38 -11.08 0.78 -1.19
CA ILE A 38 -9.67 0.49 -0.94
C ILE A 38 -8.95 0.32 -2.27
N TRP A 39 -7.80 0.97 -2.42
CA TRP A 39 -6.93 0.85 -3.58
C TRP A 39 -5.55 0.38 -3.12
N GLY A 40 -5.26 -0.90 -3.39
CA GLY A 40 -4.04 -1.56 -2.96
C GLY A 40 -3.06 -1.75 -4.10
N THR A 41 -1.79 -1.64 -3.77
CA THR A 41 -0.67 -2.07 -4.62
C THR A 41 -0.02 -3.32 -4.03
N ASN A 42 0.33 -4.28 -4.88
CA ASN A 42 1.12 -5.45 -4.48
C ASN A 42 2.59 -5.03 -4.33
N PHE A 43 2.87 -4.28 -3.26
CA PHE A 43 4.18 -3.80 -2.83
C PHE A 43 4.18 -3.68 -1.31
N GLY A 44 4.99 -4.47 -0.65
CA GLY A 44 5.12 -4.51 0.80
C GLY A 44 6.56 -4.50 1.26
N SER A 45 6.77 -4.69 2.56
CA SER A 45 8.11 -4.58 3.17
C SER A 45 9.11 -5.64 2.71
N ILE A 46 8.64 -6.78 2.16
CA ILE A 46 9.51 -7.85 1.66
C ILE A 46 9.95 -7.66 0.20
N ASP A 47 9.42 -6.65 -0.50
CA ASP A 47 9.70 -6.41 -1.92
C ASP A 47 10.94 -5.51 -2.12
N ASN A 48 12.02 -5.78 -1.42
CA ASN A 48 13.24 -4.97 -1.43
C ASN A 48 14.24 -5.36 -2.54
N HIS A 49 14.01 -6.46 -3.26
CA HIS A 49 14.83 -6.90 -4.38
C HIS A 49 13.96 -7.32 -5.57
N PHE A 50 14.09 -6.60 -6.69
CA PHE A 50 13.25 -6.82 -7.87
C PHE A 50 13.92 -6.38 -9.17
N ILE A 51 13.32 -6.78 -10.30
CA ILE A 51 13.70 -6.32 -11.64
C ILE A 51 12.60 -5.42 -12.17
N MET A 52 12.95 -4.20 -12.58
CA MET A 52 12.03 -3.23 -13.16
C MET A 52 11.55 -3.71 -14.53
N PRO A 53 10.21 -3.79 -14.78
CA PRO A 53 9.68 -4.36 -16.02
C PRO A 53 10.13 -3.65 -17.30
N ASN A 54 10.25 -2.31 -17.24
CA ASN A 54 10.50 -1.49 -18.44
C ASN A 54 11.99 -1.40 -18.83
N THR A 55 12.89 -1.52 -17.86
CA THR A 55 14.34 -1.32 -18.06
C THR A 55 15.14 -2.61 -17.93
N ASN A 56 14.58 -3.66 -17.33
CA ASN A 56 15.26 -4.86 -16.84
C ASN A 56 16.41 -4.55 -15.85
N GLU A 57 16.37 -3.39 -15.21
CA GLU A 57 17.31 -3.02 -14.15
C GLU A 57 16.99 -3.84 -12.90
N GLU A 58 18.00 -4.49 -12.34
CA GLU A 58 17.92 -5.16 -11.06
C GLU A 58 18.16 -4.14 -9.95
N VAL A 59 17.21 -4.05 -9.02
CA VAL A 59 17.16 -3.00 -8.00
C VAL A 59 17.10 -3.60 -6.61
N TYR A 60 17.95 -3.10 -5.71
CA TYR A 60 17.89 -3.32 -4.27
C TYR A 60 17.52 -2.00 -3.60
N ILE A 61 16.52 -2.03 -2.73
CA ILE A 61 16.07 -0.87 -1.98
C ILE A 61 16.29 -1.07 -0.47
N PRO A 62 16.46 0.01 0.30
CA PRO A 62 16.53 -0.07 1.76
C PRO A 62 15.24 -0.63 2.37
N ASP A 63 15.35 -1.30 3.51
CA ASP A 63 14.18 -1.72 4.29
C ASP A 63 13.38 -0.50 4.74
N GLY A 64 12.04 -0.64 4.77
CA GLY A 64 11.12 0.41 5.15
C GLY A 64 10.60 1.29 3.99
N VAL A 65 11.08 1.11 2.73
CA VAL A 65 10.65 1.95 1.60
C VAL A 65 9.16 1.86 1.32
N ALA A 66 8.53 0.68 1.44
CA ALA A 66 7.10 0.54 1.19
C ALA A 66 6.26 1.38 2.17
N HIS A 67 6.58 1.33 3.46
CA HIS A 67 5.95 2.13 4.50
C HIS A 67 6.28 3.62 4.35
N PHE A 68 7.51 3.95 4.01
CA PHE A 68 7.91 5.32 3.74
C PHE A 68 7.11 5.93 2.57
N LEU A 69 6.91 5.16 1.50
CA LEU A 69 6.07 5.56 0.37
C LEU A 69 4.63 5.80 0.80
N GLU A 70 4.06 4.93 1.63
CA GLU A 70 2.70 5.09 2.15
C GLU A 70 2.52 6.49 2.77
N HIS A 71 3.43 6.90 3.66
CA HIS A 71 3.42 8.22 4.29
C HIS A 71 3.54 9.35 3.27
N LYS A 72 4.45 9.21 2.31
CA LYS A 72 4.73 10.28 1.33
C LYS A 72 3.64 10.50 0.30
N MET A 73 2.78 9.51 0.05
CA MET A 73 1.70 9.67 -0.94
C MET A 73 0.66 10.72 -0.54
N PHE A 74 0.51 11.03 0.75
CA PHE A 74 -0.48 12.00 1.21
C PHE A 74 -0.04 13.45 1.04
N GLU A 75 1.26 13.72 0.96
CA GLU A 75 1.78 15.09 0.79
C GLU A 75 1.73 15.53 -0.67
N GLN A 76 1.07 16.66 -0.93
CA GLN A 76 0.84 17.17 -2.27
C GLN A 76 1.77 18.34 -2.61
N SER A 77 2.03 18.55 -3.90
CA SER A 77 2.92 19.60 -4.40
C SER A 77 2.45 21.04 -4.08
N ASN A 78 1.18 21.22 -3.77
CA ASN A 78 0.60 22.48 -3.35
C ASN A 78 0.74 22.75 -1.85
N GLY A 79 1.40 21.84 -1.10
CA GLY A 79 1.61 21.93 0.35
C GLY A 79 0.43 21.45 1.19
N THR A 80 -0.60 20.84 0.59
CA THR A 80 -1.70 20.21 1.33
C THR A 80 -1.40 18.75 1.66
N ASN A 81 -2.15 18.20 2.62
CA ASN A 81 -2.14 16.78 2.95
C ASN A 81 -3.52 16.19 2.60
N SER A 82 -3.55 15.13 1.82
CA SER A 82 -4.80 14.52 1.36
C SER A 82 -5.64 13.91 2.48
N LEU A 83 -5.03 13.46 3.58
CA LEU A 83 -5.79 13.03 4.77
C LEU A 83 -6.56 14.20 5.39
N ASP A 84 -5.93 15.38 5.50
CA ASP A 84 -6.59 16.58 6.03
C ASP A 84 -7.74 17.02 5.11
N THR A 85 -7.55 16.95 3.80
CA THR A 85 -8.57 17.24 2.80
C THR A 85 -9.79 16.31 2.96
N LEU A 86 -9.55 15.00 3.06
CA LEU A 86 -10.60 14.00 3.25
C LEU A 86 -11.32 14.17 4.59
N MET A 87 -10.59 14.44 5.67
CA MET A 87 -11.14 14.71 6.99
C MET A 87 -12.02 15.97 6.99
N ALA A 88 -11.63 17.03 6.28
CA ALA A 88 -12.44 18.25 6.12
C ALA A 88 -13.76 18.00 5.35
N LEU A 89 -13.80 16.98 4.51
CA LEU A 89 -15.02 16.51 3.84
C LEU A 89 -15.91 15.64 4.74
N GLY A 90 -15.45 15.26 5.93
CA GLY A 90 -16.12 14.32 6.83
C GLY A 90 -15.94 12.84 6.40
N ILE A 91 -14.89 12.56 5.69
CA ILE A 91 -14.51 11.22 5.19
C ILE A 91 -13.44 10.64 6.12
N ASP A 92 -13.64 9.40 6.57
CA ASP A 92 -12.67 8.66 7.37
C ASP A 92 -11.72 7.91 6.44
N ALA A 93 -10.49 8.41 6.33
CA ALA A 93 -9.48 7.90 5.43
C ALA A 93 -8.27 7.36 6.18
N ASN A 94 -7.65 6.34 5.63
CA ASN A 94 -6.46 5.71 6.20
C ASN A 94 -5.60 5.05 5.11
N ALA A 95 -4.41 4.62 5.50
CA ALA A 95 -3.57 3.71 4.72
C ALA A 95 -2.89 2.71 5.65
N TYR A 96 -2.34 1.67 5.08
CA TYR A 96 -1.50 0.72 5.81
C TYR A 96 -0.56 -0.02 4.86
N THR A 97 0.59 -0.39 5.39
CA THR A 97 1.58 -1.26 4.74
C THR A 97 1.70 -2.57 5.50
N THR A 98 1.74 -3.66 4.75
CA THR A 98 2.00 -5.01 5.26
C THR A 98 3.30 -5.56 4.67
N ASN A 99 3.57 -6.84 4.89
CA ASN A 99 4.74 -7.47 4.29
C ASN A 99 4.64 -7.61 2.76
N ASP A 100 3.44 -7.73 2.21
CA ASP A 100 3.21 -8.01 0.78
C ASP A 100 2.40 -6.96 0.03
N HIS A 101 1.75 -6.01 0.71
CA HIS A 101 0.99 -4.96 0.04
C HIS A 101 0.89 -3.67 0.86
N THR A 102 0.61 -2.57 0.14
CA THR A 102 0.24 -1.27 0.70
C THR A 102 -1.13 -0.88 0.16
N ALA A 103 -1.99 -0.32 0.99
CA ALA A 103 -3.33 0.04 0.61
C ALA A 103 -3.76 1.40 1.16
N TYR A 104 -4.51 2.14 0.35
CA TYR A 104 -5.13 3.43 0.65
C TYR A 104 -6.64 3.26 0.62
N LEU A 105 -7.33 3.75 1.62
CA LEU A 105 -8.74 3.50 1.79
C LEU A 105 -9.48 4.69 2.40
N PHE A 106 -10.77 4.73 2.18
CA PHE A 106 -11.66 5.55 2.99
C PHE A 106 -13.06 4.93 3.14
N GLU A 107 -13.75 5.33 4.21
CA GLU A 107 -15.18 5.11 4.37
C GLU A 107 -15.93 6.44 4.54
N CYS A 108 -17.15 6.49 4.02
CA CYS A 108 -18.02 7.65 4.15
C CYS A 108 -19.49 7.26 4.05
N THR A 109 -20.38 8.17 4.45
CA THR A 109 -21.83 8.06 4.19
C THR A 109 -22.29 9.02 3.10
N ASP A 110 -21.54 10.10 2.89
CA ASP A 110 -21.78 11.15 1.92
C ASP A 110 -20.48 11.55 1.21
N LYS A 111 -20.55 12.35 0.17
CA LYS A 111 -19.40 12.89 -0.58
C LYS A 111 -18.41 11.84 -1.11
N PHE A 112 -18.93 10.66 -1.48
CA PHE A 112 -18.09 9.58 -1.97
C PHE A 112 -17.28 9.96 -3.22
N TYR A 113 -17.88 10.71 -4.14
CA TYR A 113 -17.21 11.09 -5.39
C TYR A 113 -16.11 12.12 -5.18
N GLU A 114 -16.31 13.05 -4.24
CA GLU A 114 -15.26 13.99 -3.81
C GLU A 114 -14.09 13.23 -3.15
N GLY A 115 -14.39 12.23 -2.30
CA GLY A 115 -13.38 11.36 -1.73
C GLY A 115 -12.67 10.50 -2.78
N LEU A 116 -13.40 10.02 -3.79
CA LEU A 116 -12.84 9.27 -4.91
C LEU A 116 -11.91 10.15 -5.76
N ASP A 117 -12.28 11.41 -6.01
CA ASP A 117 -11.44 12.39 -6.69
C ASP A 117 -10.10 12.55 -5.94
N GLU A 118 -10.14 12.80 -4.63
CA GLU A 118 -8.96 12.99 -3.80
C GLU A 118 -8.10 11.72 -3.75
N LEU A 119 -8.70 10.53 -3.46
CA LEU A 119 -7.98 9.25 -3.43
C LEU A 119 -7.25 8.99 -4.74
N MET A 120 -7.96 9.16 -5.86
CA MET A 120 -7.38 8.87 -7.16
C MET A 120 -6.38 9.93 -7.61
N ASP A 121 -6.48 11.16 -7.09
CA ASP A 121 -5.50 12.20 -7.36
C ASP A 121 -4.18 11.90 -6.64
N TYR A 122 -4.18 11.75 -5.32
CA TYR A 122 -2.93 11.58 -4.58
C TYR A 122 -2.21 10.25 -4.88
N VAL A 123 -2.94 9.15 -5.08
CA VAL A 123 -2.30 7.87 -5.43
C VAL A 123 -1.65 7.91 -6.82
N GLN A 124 -2.10 8.77 -7.72
CA GLN A 124 -1.57 8.90 -9.08
C GLN A 124 -0.58 10.07 -9.26
N ASN A 125 -0.36 10.90 -8.23
CA ASN A 125 0.48 12.10 -8.30
C ASN A 125 1.49 12.15 -7.16
N PRO A 126 2.53 11.29 -7.17
CA PRO A 126 3.54 11.32 -6.13
C PRO A 126 4.31 12.65 -6.14
N TYR A 127 4.70 13.11 -4.96
CA TYR A 127 5.50 14.33 -4.79
C TYR A 127 6.65 14.07 -3.82
N PHE A 128 7.84 13.88 -4.37
CA PHE A 128 9.05 13.58 -3.61
C PHE A 128 10.10 14.66 -3.86
N THR A 129 10.56 15.31 -2.78
CA THR A 129 11.68 16.27 -2.79
C THR A 129 12.67 15.90 -1.69
N ASP A 130 13.91 16.36 -1.79
CA ASP A 130 14.90 16.14 -0.74
C ASP A 130 14.41 16.65 0.62
N GLU A 131 13.75 17.82 0.63
CA GLU A 131 13.24 18.45 1.85
C GLU A 131 12.14 17.61 2.51
N ASN A 132 11.13 17.16 1.73
CA ASN A 132 10.01 16.42 2.30
C ASN A 132 10.37 14.97 2.67
N VAL A 133 11.33 14.37 1.97
CA VAL A 133 11.87 13.05 2.33
C VAL A 133 12.70 13.14 3.61
N GLU A 134 13.55 14.16 3.75
CA GLU A 134 14.36 14.34 4.96
C GLU A 134 13.50 14.61 6.21
N LYS A 135 12.44 15.40 6.07
CA LYS A 135 11.45 15.62 7.14
C LYS A 135 10.79 14.30 7.57
N GLU A 136 10.39 13.46 6.63
CA GLU A 136 9.69 12.20 6.91
C GLU A 136 10.58 11.18 7.63
N LYS A 137 11.89 11.16 7.36
CA LYS A 137 12.84 10.32 8.11
C LYS A 137 12.77 10.58 9.62
N GLY A 138 12.57 11.84 10.01
CA GLY A 138 12.40 12.23 11.41
C GLY A 138 11.12 11.66 12.03
N ILE A 139 10.01 11.71 11.29
CA ILE A 139 8.68 11.25 11.72
C ILE A 139 8.69 9.73 11.88
N ILE A 140 9.07 9.00 10.82
CA ILE A 140 9.13 7.53 10.83
C ILE A 140 10.18 7.04 11.84
N GLY A 141 11.30 7.76 12.01
CA GLY A 141 12.29 7.43 13.04
C GLY A 141 11.76 7.55 14.48
N GLN A 142 10.74 8.39 14.73
CA GLN A 142 10.04 8.42 16.02
C GLN A 142 9.07 7.27 16.17
N GLU A 143 8.37 6.91 15.10
CA GLU A 143 7.47 5.77 15.07
C GLU A 143 8.22 4.45 15.33
N ILE A 144 9.36 4.23 14.67
CA ILE A 144 10.22 3.05 14.91
C ILE A 144 10.57 2.95 16.39
N ARG A 145 11.02 4.04 17.02
CA ARG A 145 11.36 4.05 18.46
C ARG A 145 10.16 3.75 19.38
N MET A 146 8.96 4.15 18.96
CA MET A 146 7.74 3.84 19.71
C MET A 146 7.46 2.32 19.72
N TYR A 147 7.66 1.64 18.60
CA TYR A 147 7.51 0.18 18.53
C TYR A 147 8.65 -0.58 19.20
N ASP A 148 9.85 -0.01 19.28
CA ASP A 148 10.97 -0.60 20.03
C ASP A 148 10.65 -0.76 21.51
N ASP A 149 9.81 0.11 22.06
CA ASP A 149 9.37 0.08 23.47
C ASP A 149 8.11 -0.80 23.70
N ASP A 150 7.50 -1.37 22.65
CA ASP A 150 6.33 -2.26 22.77
C ASP A 150 6.74 -3.72 22.96
N PRO A 151 6.50 -4.34 24.15
CA PRO A 151 6.91 -5.72 24.40
C PRO A 151 6.20 -6.75 23.51
N GLY A 152 4.95 -6.46 23.07
CA GLY A 152 4.19 -7.35 22.20
C GLY A 152 4.78 -7.36 20.79
N TRP A 153 5.13 -6.17 20.27
CA TRP A 153 5.82 -6.04 19.01
C TRP A 153 7.20 -6.69 19.01
N GLN A 154 7.99 -6.44 20.05
CA GLN A 154 9.31 -7.07 20.22
C GLN A 154 9.24 -8.60 20.26
N LEU A 155 8.24 -9.16 20.98
CA LEU A 155 8.02 -10.60 20.98
C LEU A 155 7.70 -11.14 19.59
N TYR A 156 6.83 -10.45 18.85
CA TYR A 156 6.46 -10.82 17.48
C TYR A 156 7.68 -10.82 16.54
N MET A 157 8.47 -9.75 16.56
CA MET A 157 9.66 -9.64 15.72
C MET A 157 10.73 -10.68 16.07
N GLN A 158 10.93 -11.00 17.37
CA GLN A 158 11.83 -12.06 17.81
C GLN A 158 11.38 -13.45 17.37
N ILE A 159 10.05 -13.70 17.33
CA ILE A 159 9.52 -14.96 16.78
C ILE A 159 9.87 -15.06 15.28
N LEU A 160 9.69 -14.00 14.51
CA LEU A 160 10.04 -14.00 13.10
C LEU A 160 11.53 -14.20 12.88
N ASP A 161 12.42 -13.56 13.66
CA ASP A 161 13.86 -13.77 13.58
C ASP A 161 14.30 -15.19 13.98
N CYS A 162 13.52 -15.87 14.84
CA CYS A 162 13.73 -17.29 15.13
C CYS A 162 13.31 -18.20 13.98
N LEU A 163 12.24 -17.87 13.27
CA LEU A 163 11.66 -18.71 12.22
C LEU A 163 12.37 -18.53 10.88
N TYR A 164 12.78 -17.30 10.57
CA TYR A 164 13.35 -16.95 9.28
C TYR A 164 14.83 -16.55 9.40
N LYS A 165 15.66 -17.11 8.54
CA LYS A 165 17.10 -16.81 8.51
C LYS A 165 17.43 -15.76 7.44
N LYS A 166 16.76 -15.83 6.30
CA LYS A 166 17.07 -15.02 5.12
C LYS A 166 15.90 -14.12 4.70
N ASN A 167 14.66 -14.62 4.82
CA ASN A 167 13.49 -13.91 4.33
C ASN A 167 13.30 -12.57 5.06
N GLU A 168 13.00 -11.55 4.31
CA GLU A 168 12.83 -10.16 4.74
C GLU A 168 11.64 -9.97 5.69
N ILE A 169 10.73 -10.92 5.79
CA ILE A 169 9.58 -10.88 6.73
C ILE A 169 10.00 -10.71 8.20
N LYS A 170 11.25 -11.05 8.54
CA LYS A 170 11.83 -10.84 9.87
C LYS A 170 12.28 -9.39 10.13
N ILE A 171 12.26 -8.54 9.12
CA ILE A 171 12.61 -7.13 9.23
C ILE A 171 11.32 -6.34 9.47
N ASP A 172 11.37 -5.37 10.37
CA ASP A 172 10.23 -4.50 10.64
C ASP A 172 9.72 -3.81 9.36
N ILE A 173 8.41 -3.69 9.22
CA ILE A 173 7.76 -3.06 8.06
C ILE A 173 8.25 -1.60 7.89
N ALA A 174 8.45 -0.89 8.98
CA ALA A 174 9.00 0.46 8.97
C ALA A 174 10.52 0.50 8.70
N GLY A 175 11.18 -0.64 8.69
CA GLY A 175 12.63 -0.74 8.60
C GLY A 175 13.33 -0.35 9.91
N THR A 176 14.53 0.21 9.79
CA THR A 176 15.32 0.74 10.91
C THR A 176 15.69 2.20 10.65
N VAL A 177 16.05 2.96 11.68
CA VAL A 177 16.55 4.34 11.53
C VAL A 177 17.74 4.38 10.56
N GLU A 178 18.59 3.36 10.56
CA GLU A 178 19.72 3.27 9.64
C GLU A 178 19.25 3.01 8.20
N SER A 179 18.31 2.08 7.97
CA SER A 179 17.84 1.76 6.62
C SER A 179 17.08 2.94 6.00
N ILE A 180 16.17 3.58 6.74
CA ILE A 180 15.41 4.73 6.23
C ILE A 180 16.28 5.95 5.96
N SER A 181 17.42 6.10 6.65
CA SER A 181 18.37 7.20 6.37
C SER A 181 18.91 7.16 4.93
N LYS A 182 18.93 6.01 4.29
CA LYS A 182 19.40 5.77 2.92
C LYS A 182 18.32 6.02 1.85
N ILE A 183 17.07 6.27 2.27
CA ILE A 183 15.96 6.54 1.34
C ILE A 183 16.13 7.93 0.74
N THR A 184 15.98 8.01 -0.58
CA THR A 184 16.07 9.24 -1.36
C THR A 184 14.84 9.40 -2.26
N PRO A 185 14.55 10.61 -2.77
CA PRO A 185 13.49 10.81 -3.76
C PRO A 185 13.60 9.86 -4.96
N ASP A 186 14.81 9.59 -5.45
CA ASP A 186 15.04 8.69 -6.59
C ASP A 186 14.65 7.24 -6.27
N VAL A 187 14.94 6.77 -5.05
CA VAL A 187 14.53 5.43 -4.59
C VAL A 187 13.01 5.33 -4.52
N LEU A 188 12.35 6.33 -3.93
CA LEU A 188 10.90 6.39 -3.85
C LEU A 188 10.26 6.44 -5.24
N GLN A 189 10.80 7.25 -6.15
CA GLN A 189 10.29 7.36 -7.52
C GLN A 189 10.43 6.03 -8.29
N LYS A 190 11.56 5.35 -8.19
CA LYS A 190 11.75 4.01 -8.81
C LYS A 190 10.74 2.99 -8.29
N CYS A 191 10.50 2.95 -6.98
CA CYS A 191 9.50 2.06 -6.39
C CYS A 191 8.09 2.44 -6.83
N TYR A 192 7.74 3.73 -6.83
CA TYR A 192 6.46 4.21 -7.31
C TYR A 192 6.23 3.82 -8.77
N ASP A 193 7.17 4.10 -9.66
CA ASP A 193 7.05 3.79 -11.09
C ASP A 193 6.91 2.30 -11.36
N THR A 194 7.53 1.45 -10.52
CA THR A 194 7.47 0.00 -10.65
C THR A 194 6.17 -0.56 -10.07
N PHE A 195 5.83 -0.23 -8.84
CA PHE A 195 4.80 -0.92 -8.08
C PHE A 195 3.44 -0.22 -8.09
N TYR A 196 3.38 1.12 -8.21
CA TYR A 196 2.13 1.90 -8.29
C TYR A 196 1.63 2.02 -9.73
N HIS A 197 1.76 0.92 -10.42
CA HIS A 197 1.27 0.78 -11.78
C HIS A 197 -0.07 0.03 -11.76
N PRO A 198 -1.09 0.45 -12.53
CA PRO A 198 -2.41 -0.19 -12.55
C PRO A 198 -2.38 -1.71 -12.69
N SER A 199 -1.45 -2.27 -13.47
CA SER A 199 -1.32 -3.73 -13.65
C SER A 199 -0.86 -4.49 -12.39
N ASN A 200 -0.32 -3.78 -11.39
CA ASN A 200 0.10 -4.31 -10.09
C ASN A 200 -0.87 -3.91 -8.96
N MET A 201 -2.00 -3.31 -9.30
CA MET A 201 -2.93 -2.75 -8.31
C MET A 201 -4.33 -3.35 -8.43
N VAL A 202 -5.06 -3.30 -7.32
CA VAL A 202 -6.47 -3.70 -7.23
C VAL A 202 -7.27 -2.63 -6.51
N MET A 203 -8.47 -2.35 -7.00
CA MET A 203 -9.42 -1.44 -6.37
C MET A 203 -10.66 -2.20 -5.99
N VAL A 204 -11.11 -2.08 -4.74
CA VAL A 204 -12.36 -2.68 -4.26
C VAL A 204 -13.28 -1.56 -3.78
N ILE A 205 -14.51 -1.53 -4.28
CA ILE A 205 -15.53 -0.54 -3.94
C ILE A 205 -16.76 -1.27 -3.40
N CYS A 206 -17.22 -0.88 -2.23
CA CYS A 206 -18.40 -1.48 -1.59
C CYS A 206 -19.38 -0.39 -1.15
N GLY A 207 -20.67 -0.54 -1.48
CA GLY A 207 -21.70 0.43 -1.11
C GLY A 207 -22.92 0.34 -2.02
N ASP A 208 -23.86 1.27 -1.84
CA ASP A 208 -25.04 1.37 -2.69
C ASP A 208 -24.68 2.05 -4.01
N PHE A 209 -24.23 1.25 -4.96
CA PHE A 209 -23.79 1.67 -6.28
C PHE A 209 -24.40 0.82 -7.39
N VAL A 210 -24.66 1.43 -8.54
CA VAL A 210 -24.84 0.74 -9.81
C VAL A 210 -23.44 0.38 -10.36
N PRO A 211 -23.09 -0.91 -10.52
CA PRO A 211 -21.72 -1.31 -10.84
C PRO A 211 -21.16 -0.69 -12.11
N GLU A 212 -21.99 -0.55 -13.15
CA GLU A 212 -21.58 0.04 -14.42
C GLU A 212 -21.26 1.53 -14.28
N GLU A 213 -22.05 2.26 -13.50
CA GLU A 213 -21.87 3.70 -13.30
C GLU A 213 -20.60 4.01 -12.52
N ILE A 214 -20.36 3.30 -11.40
CA ILE A 214 -19.16 3.53 -10.59
C ILE A 214 -17.89 3.10 -11.33
N LEU A 215 -17.96 2.06 -12.16
CA LEU A 215 -16.84 1.66 -13.01
C LEU A 215 -16.46 2.77 -14.01
N GLU A 216 -17.43 3.42 -14.64
CA GLU A 216 -17.18 4.54 -15.55
C GLU A 216 -16.61 5.76 -14.81
N GLU A 217 -17.05 6.01 -13.56
CA GLU A 217 -16.48 7.08 -12.73
C GLU A 217 -15.01 6.80 -12.37
N VAL A 218 -14.65 5.55 -12.08
CA VAL A 218 -13.25 5.15 -11.89
C VAL A 218 -12.44 5.35 -13.17
N LYS A 219 -12.94 4.88 -14.32
CA LYS A 219 -12.24 5.01 -15.61
C LYS A 219 -11.94 6.45 -16.00
N LYS A 220 -12.89 7.37 -15.75
CA LYS A 220 -12.71 8.80 -16.06
C LYS A 220 -11.55 9.45 -15.30
N ARG A 221 -11.24 8.96 -14.10
CA ARG A 221 -10.21 9.48 -13.20
C ARG A 221 -8.86 8.81 -13.35
N LEU A 222 -8.81 7.67 -14.03
CA LEU A 222 -7.54 6.96 -14.26
C LEU A 222 -6.68 7.69 -15.27
N LYS A 223 -5.41 7.90 -14.90
CA LYS A 223 -4.41 8.37 -15.85
C LYS A 223 -4.11 7.29 -16.89
N PRO A 224 -3.93 7.67 -18.16
CA PRO A 224 -3.59 6.71 -19.20
C PRO A 224 -2.21 6.11 -18.92
N LYS A 225 -2.16 4.81 -18.69
CA LYS A 225 -0.93 4.00 -18.60
C LYS A 225 -1.15 2.71 -19.41
N GLN A 226 -0.14 2.27 -20.13
CA GLN A 226 -0.16 0.97 -20.78
C GLN A 226 0.18 -0.11 -19.75
N ASN A 227 -0.33 -1.33 -19.96
CA ASN A 227 0.02 -2.46 -19.10
C ASN A 227 1.52 -2.74 -19.22
N GLN A 228 2.23 -2.74 -18.09
CA GLN A 228 3.68 -3.00 -18.05
C GLN A 228 4.05 -4.49 -17.91
N GLY A 229 3.06 -5.36 -17.71
CA GLY A 229 3.31 -6.77 -17.44
C GLY A 229 3.59 -7.07 -15.96
N GLU A 230 4.22 -8.21 -15.72
CA GLU A 230 4.51 -8.73 -14.39
C GLU A 230 5.86 -8.21 -13.86
N ILE A 231 5.89 -7.81 -12.59
CA ILE A 231 7.11 -7.42 -11.89
C ILE A 231 7.81 -8.68 -11.39
N LYS A 232 9.09 -8.84 -11.72
CA LYS A 232 9.87 -9.98 -11.23
C LYS A 232 10.49 -9.63 -9.88
N ARG A 233 9.94 -10.21 -8.82
CA ARG A 233 10.48 -10.13 -7.46
C ARG A 233 11.49 -11.23 -7.23
N ILE A 234 12.51 -10.95 -6.43
CA ILE A 234 13.58 -11.89 -6.10
C ILE A 234 13.58 -12.05 -4.59
N TYR A 235 13.26 -13.25 -4.13
CA TYR A 235 13.30 -13.61 -2.72
C TYR A 235 14.36 -14.70 -2.50
N GLU A 236 15.16 -14.58 -1.45
CA GLU A 236 16.07 -15.63 -1.09
C GLU A 236 15.31 -16.85 -0.54
N ALA A 237 15.70 -18.04 -0.99
CA ALA A 237 15.13 -19.26 -0.48
C ALA A 237 15.51 -19.46 1.00
N GLU A 238 14.51 -19.70 1.85
CA GLU A 238 14.70 -19.95 3.27
C GLU A 238 15.32 -21.33 3.52
N GLU A 239 16.16 -21.42 4.54
CA GLU A 239 16.72 -22.69 4.99
C GLU A 239 15.76 -23.40 5.95
N ASN A 240 15.65 -24.72 5.86
CA ASN A 240 14.83 -25.50 6.79
C ASN A 240 15.45 -25.53 8.20
N GLY A 241 14.62 -25.31 9.22
CA GLY A 241 14.98 -25.48 10.63
C GLY A 241 14.77 -24.22 11.50
N ILE A 242 14.94 -24.40 12.80
CA ILE A 242 14.86 -23.31 13.78
C ILE A 242 16.23 -22.61 13.83
N ASN A 243 16.27 -21.33 13.50
CA ASN A 243 17.51 -20.56 13.41
C ASN A 243 18.05 -20.13 14.77
N LYS A 244 17.14 -19.65 15.67
CA LYS A 244 17.51 -19.09 16.97
C LYS A 244 16.47 -19.47 18.03
N LYS A 245 16.91 -19.42 19.32
CA LYS A 245 16.04 -19.52 20.49
C LYS A 245 16.36 -18.36 21.43
N TYR A 246 15.37 -17.55 21.72
CA TYR A 246 15.49 -16.51 22.74
C TYR A 246 14.88 -16.99 24.04
N ASN A 247 15.60 -16.77 25.14
CA ASN A 247 15.16 -17.04 26.50
C ASN A 247 15.39 -15.77 27.34
N GLU A 248 14.62 -14.73 27.08
CA GLU A 248 14.66 -13.53 27.91
C GLU A 248 13.71 -13.65 29.11
N LYS A 249 14.25 -13.39 30.29
CA LYS A 249 13.42 -13.19 31.49
C LYS A 249 13.04 -11.72 31.53
N VAL A 250 11.78 -11.43 31.30
CA VAL A 250 11.24 -10.11 31.60
C VAL A 250 11.38 -9.89 33.10
N LYS A 251 12.10 -8.83 33.49
CA LYS A 251 12.26 -8.40 34.89
C LYS A 251 11.07 -7.58 35.32
#